data_d5c7c0218d63f6b2050cff06fc1e6c61
#
_entry.id   d5c7c0218d63f6b2050cff06fc1e6c61
#
_cell.length_a   1.000
_cell.length_b   1.000
_cell.length_c   1.000
_cell.angle_alpha   90.00
_cell.angle_beta   90.00
_cell.angle_gamma   90.00
#
_symmetry.space_group_name_H-M   'P 1'
#
loop_
_entity.id
_entity.type
_entity.pdbx_description
1 polymer ?
#
loop_
_entity_poly.entity_id
_entity_poly.type
_entity_poly.pdbx_seq_one_letter_code
_entity_poly.pdbx_strand_id
1 'polypeptide(L)'
;MYRHLSKALIKKGEMNMLKIVANLSMAFLFATILTHVSVLGQSFDANKSNGNEHYGKRIEGSWDHVTTRLNCQTGAVLGTFQAMFTFSDGGTFWESGTNLAPSLRGPSHGVWERDSPGVYTTAFQFFRFNADGTLAGRQIVRQHIEVSDDGESYVATARVQIFDVAGNVIANNCASGVGTRFD
;
A
#
# COMPACT_ATOMS: atom_id res chain seq x y z
N MET A 1 -31.49 -16.98 61.72
CA MET A 1 -30.70 -15.98 60.98
C MET A 1 -30.54 -16.30 59.48
N TYR A 2 -30.81 -17.49 59.00
CA TYR A 2 -30.66 -17.92 57.57
C TYR A 2 -31.83 -17.59 56.64
N ARG A 3 -33.01 -17.32 57.12
CA ARG A 3 -34.21 -17.06 56.27
C ARG A 3 -34.29 -15.64 55.68
N HIS A 4 -33.57 -14.67 56.24
CA HIS A 4 -33.61 -13.30 55.71
C HIS A 4 -32.61 -13.05 54.53
N LEU A 5 -31.52 -13.82 54.49
CA LEU A 5 -30.52 -13.70 53.41
C LEU A 5 -31.00 -14.30 52.06
N SER A 6 -31.83 -15.38 52.12
CA SER A 6 -32.31 -15.99 50.86
C SER A 6 -33.30 -15.11 50.11
N LYS A 7 -34.19 -14.35 50.80
CA LYS A 7 -35.16 -13.45 50.17
C LYS A 7 -34.52 -12.22 49.51
N ALA A 8 -33.39 -11.74 50.06
CA ALA A 8 -32.67 -10.60 49.49
C ALA A 8 -31.93 -10.98 48.19
N LEU A 9 -31.38 -12.19 48.10
CA LEU A 9 -30.71 -12.70 46.90
C LEU A 9 -31.66 -12.96 45.75
N ILE A 10 -32.85 -13.51 46.03
CA ILE A 10 -33.89 -13.78 45.02
C ILE A 10 -34.40 -12.45 44.42
N LYS A 11 -34.67 -11.44 45.26
CA LYS A 11 -35.15 -10.13 44.81
C LYS A 11 -34.11 -9.37 43.99
N LYS A 12 -32.82 -9.57 44.25
CA LYS A 12 -31.71 -8.96 43.46
C LYS A 12 -31.54 -9.66 42.10
N GLY A 13 -31.82 -10.97 42.02
CA GLY A 13 -31.81 -11.73 40.76
C GLY A 13 -32.92 -11.30 39.79
N GLU A 14 -34.16 -11.11 40.33
CA GLU A 14 -35.31 -10.69 39.53
C GLU A 14 -35.14 -9.25 38.97
N MET A 15 -34.60 -8.34 39.75
CA MET A 15 -34.32 -6.96 39.28
C MET A 15 -33.27 -6.91 38.16
N ASN A 16 -32.29 -7.80 38.19
CA ASN A 16 -31.29 -7.86 37.13
C ASN A 16 -31.85 -8.47 35.84
N MET A 17 -32.73 -9.47 35.95
CA MET A 17 -33.39 -10.06 34.78
C MET A 17 -34.33 -9.06 34.09
N LEU A 18 -35.08 -8.26 34.86
CA LEU A 18 -35.96 -7.24 34.28
C LEU A 18 -35.21 -6.15 33.52
N LYS A 19 -34.00 -5.75 34.00
CA LYS A 19 -33.16 -4.78 33.32
C LYS A 19 -32.54 -5.36 32.04
N ILE A 20 -32.17 -6.62 32.00
CA ILE A 20 -31.63 -7.30 30.81
C ILE A 20 -32.70 -7.41 29.71
N VAL A 21 -33.96 -7.77 30.07
CA VAL A 21 -35.07 -7.86 29.12
C VAL A 21 -35.43 -6.47 28.56
N ALA A 22 -35.42 -5.41 29.39
CA ALA A 22 -35.68 -4.05 28.93
C ALA A 22 -34.65 -3.54 27.95
N ASN A 23 -33.34 -3.85 28.18
CA ASN A 23 -32.24 -3.45 27.29
C ASN A 23 -32.27 -4.25 25.97
N LEU A 24 -32.65 -5.51 25.96
CA LEU A 24 -32.82 -6.31 24.74
C LEU A 24 -33.98 -5.82 23.86
N SER A 25 -35.10 -5.38 24.46
CA SER A 25 -36.22 -4.84 23.70
C SER A 25 -35.94 -3.52 23.02
N MET A 26 -35.06 -2.69 23.58
CA MET A 26 -34.66 -1.41 23.00
C MET A 26 -33.64 -1.57 21.84
N ALA A 27 -32.86 -2.64 21.83
CA ALA A 27 -31.92 -2.96 20.75
C ALA A 27 -32.64 -3.46 19.47
N PHE A 28 -33.80 -4.09 19.59
CA PHE A 28 -34.56 -4.58 18.45
C PHE A 28 -35.38 -3.50 17.72
N LEU A 29 -35.70 -2.38 18.37
CA LEU A 29 -36.43 -1.27 17.76
C LEU A 29 -35.54 -0.36 16.88
N PHE A 30 -34.22 -0.41 17.03
CA PHE A 30 -33.26 0.35 16.19
C PHE A 30 -32.84 -0.40 14.92
N ALA A 31 -33.09 -1.69 14.81
CA ALA A 31 -32.66 -2.51 13.68
C ALA A 31 -33.61 -2.47 12.45
N THR A 32 -34.79 -1.87 12.55
CA THR A 32 -35.79 -1.88 11.47
C THR A 32 -35.87 -0.58 10.65
N ILE A 33 -35.05 0.43 10.92
CA ILE A 33 -35.07 1.73 10.18
C ILE A 33 -33.96 1.85 9.12
N LEU A 34 -33.11 0.85 8.93
CA LEU A 34 -31.93 0.90 8.04
C LEU A 34 -32.09 0.14 6.71
N THR A 35 -33.29 -0.09 6.20
CA THR A 35 -33.49 -0.83 4.96
C THR A 35 -34.09 -0.03 3.80
N HIS A 36 -33.84 1.27 3.72
CA HIS A 36 -34.09 2.01 2.48
C HIS A 36 -32.94 2.99 2.17
N VAL A 37 -31.71 2.50 2.12
CA VAL A 37 -30.70 3.16 1.30
C VAL A 37 -30.94 2.64 -0.11
N SER A 38 -31.72 3.39 -0.89
CA SER A 38 -31.68 3.28 -2.33
C SER A 38 -30.23 3.53 -2.74
N VAL A 39 -29.55 2.47 -3.15
CA VAL A 39 -28.34 2.58 -3.96
C VAL A 39 -28.81 3.22 -5.26
N LEU A 40 -28.87 4.55 -5.29
CA LEU A 40 -28.75 5.29 -6.52
C LEU A 40 -27.36 4.91 -7.02
N GLY A 41 -27.32 3.96 -7.95
CA GLY A 41 -26.16 3.72 -8.77
C GLY A 41 -25.82 5.07 -9.37
N GLN A 42 -24.78 5.70 -8.86
CA GLN A 42 -24.11 6.74 -9.59
C GLN A 42 -23.55 6.02 -10.81
N SER A 43 -24.29 6.12 -11.92
CA SER A 43 -23.68 5.96 -13.22
C SER A 43 -22.52 6.95 -13.19
N PHE A 44 -21.29 6.43 -13.11
CA PHE A 44 -20.15 7.21 -13.50
C PHE A 44 -20.39 7.56 -14.95
N ASP A 45 -20.86 8.77 -15.18
CA ASP A 45 -20.80 9.37 -16.49
C ASP A 45 -19.32 9.44 -16.86
N ALA A 46 -18.88 8.41 -17.56
CA ALA A 46 -17.64 8.42 -18.32
C ALA A 46 -17.82 9.38 -19.50
N ASN A 47 -18.20 10.62 -19.20
CA ASN A 47 -18.39 11.60 -20.23
C ASN A 47 -17.83 12.96 -19.81
N LYS A 48 -16.83 13.34 -20.59
CA LYS A 48 -16.28 14.67 -20.69
C LYS A 48 -15.16 15.07 -19.76
N SER A 49 -14.03 14.40 -19.85
CA SER A 49 -12.79 15.16 -19.92
C SER A 49 -12.71 15.81 -21.31
N ASN A 50 -13.18 17.06 -21.42
CA ASN A 50 -12.81 17.92 -22.52
C ASN A 50 -11.34 18.28 -22.34
N GLY A 51 -10.53 17.91 -23.27
CA GLY A 51 -9.17 18.39 -23.39
C GLY A 51 -8.26 17.28 -23.84
N ASN A 52 -7.55 17.52 -24.90
CA ASN A 52 -6.34 16.84 -25.33
C ASN A 52 -5.26 16.88 -24.21
N GLU A 53 -5.56 16.40 -23.02
CA GLU A 53 -4.56 16.10 -22.01
C GLU A 53 -3.90 14.82 -22.46
N HIS A 54 -2.71 14.98 -23.01
CA HIS A 54 -1.70 14.02 -23.38
C HIS A 54 -1.88 12.67 -22.66
N TYR A 55 -2.62 11.75 -23.30
CA TYR A 55 -2.64 10.33 -22.93
C TYR A 55 -1.22 9.75 -22.91
N GLY A 56 -0.27 10.41 -23.59
CA GLY A 56 1.08 9.98 -23.78
C GLY A 56 2.05 10.11 -22.60
N LYS A 57 1.63 10.65 -21.43
CA LYS A 57 2.54 10.82 -20.28
C LYS A 57 2.02 10.24 -18.96
N ARG A 58 1.06 9.32 -19.04
CA ARG A 58 0.49 8.66 -17.85
C ARG A 58 1.37 7.50 -17.41
N ILE A 59 1.61 7.41 -16.11
CA ILE A 59 2.43 6.34 -15.55
C ILE A 59 1.62 5.08 -15.22
N GLU A 60 0.30 5.19 -15.09
CA GLU A 60 -0.56 4.07 -14.70
C GLU A 60 -0.41 2.88 -15.64
N GLY A 61 -0.44 1.68 -15.08
CA GLY A 61 -0.24 0.42 -15.78
C GLY A 61 0.95 -0.38 -15.27
N SER A 62 1.30 -1.41 -16.03
CA SER A 62 2.42 -2.29 -15.72
C SER A 62 3.62 -1.99 -16.62
N TRP A 63 4.81 -2.22 -16.08
CA TRP A 63 6.06 -1.85 -16.71
C TRP A 63 7.12 -2.91 -16.48
N ASP A 64 7.84 -3.29 -17.53
CA ASP A 64 9.13 -3.94 -17.41
C ASP A 64 10.19 -2.90 -17.04
N HIS A 65 10.94 -3.15 -15.98
CA HIS A 65 11.91 -2.21 -15.43
C HIS A 65 13.29 -2.84 -15.30
N VAL A 66 14.30 -2.14 -15.78
CA VAL A 66 15.70 -2.51 -15.56
C VAL A 66 16.32 -1.52 -14.59
N THR A 67 16.74 -2.00 -13.43
CA THR A 67 17.44 -1.18 -12.42
C THR A 67 18.94 -1.34 -12.58
N THR A 68 19.67 -0.22 -12.61
CA THR A 68 21.13 -0.15 -12.55
C THR A 68 21.55 0.36 -11.18
N ARG A 69 22.21 -0.48 -10.38
CA ARG A 69 22.77 -0.08 -9.08
C ARG A 69 24.02 0.74 -9.28
N LEU A 70 24.14 1.82 -8.52
CA LEU A 70 25.24 2.78 -8.64
C LEU A 70 25.93 2.99 -7.30
N ASN A 71 27.23 3.23 -7.34
CA ASN A 71 27.94 3.82 -6.22
C ASN A 71 27.51 5.29 -6.09
N CYS A 72 27.01 5.69 -4.92
CA CYS A 72 26.46 7.04 -4.72
C CYS A 72 27.50 8.16 -4.82
N GLN A 73 28.78 7.89 -4.57
CA GLN A 73 29.86 8.88 -4.59
C GLN A 73 30.48 9.03 -5.97
N THR A 74 30.67 7.92 -6.69
CA THR A 74 31.40 7.90 -7.96
C THR A 74 30.51 7.76 -9.19
N GLY A 75 29.25 7.36 -9.02
CA GLY A 75 28.35 6.99 -10.13
C GLY A 75 28.73 5.67 -10.82
N ALA A 76 29.75 4.95 -10.36
CA ALA A 76 30.16 3.69 -10.98
C ALA A 76 29.04 2.64 -10.92
N VAL A 77 28.83 1.92 -12.02
CA VAL A 77 27.87 0.84 -12.12
C VAL A 77 28.32 -0.35 -11.29
N LEU A 78 27.44 -0.82 -10.40
CA LEU A 78 27.65 -1.98 -9.52
C LEU A 78 26.95 -3.24 -10.02
N GLY A 79 26.07 -3.13 -11.00
CA GLY A 79 25.31 -4.21 -11.60
C GLY A 79 23.89 -3.81 -11.94
N THR A 80 23.19 -4.68 -12.67
CA THR A 80 21.80 -4.49 -13.10
C THR A 80 20.93 -5.66 -12.66
N PHE A 81 19.62 -5.42 -12.58
CA PHE A 81 18.62 -6.45 -12.37
C PHE A 81 17.28 -6.04 -12.97
N GLN A 82 16.42 -7.02 -13.22
CA GLN A 82 15.08 -6.81 -13.74
C GLN A 82 14.06 -6.68 -12.61
N ALA A 83 13.03 -5.87 -12.85
CA ALA A 83 11.88 -5.74 -11.97
C ALA A 83 10.61 -5.50 -12.79
N MET A 84 9.47 -5.80 -12.21
CA MET A 84 8.15 -5.43 -12.70
C MET A 84 7.56 -4.36 -11.79
N PHE A 85 7.04 -3.29 -12.38
CA PHE A 85 6.40 -2.19 -11.67
C PHE A 85 4.93 -2.10 -12.06
N THR A 86 4.06 -1.83 -11.10
CA THR A 86 2.64 -1.58 -11.36
C THR A 86 2.22 -0.32 -10.63
N PHE A 87 1.71 0.65 -11.39
CA PHE A 87 1.15 1.91 -10.91
C PHE A 87 -0.36 1.83 -11.06
N SER A 88 -1.09 1.72 -9.95
CA SER A 88 -2.54 1.69 -9.98
C SER A 88 -3.10 3.10 -9.87
N ASP A 89 -4.24 3.32 -10.51
CA ASP A 89 -5.04 4.52 -10.28
C ASP A 89 -5.30 4.70 -8.77
N GLY A 90 -5.27 5.96 -8.31
CA GLY A 90 -5.38 6.27 -6.88
C GLY A 90 -4.07 6.22 -6.09
N GLY A 91 -2.89 6.13 -6.75
CA GLY A 91 -1.59 6.36 -6.13
C GLY A 91 -0.95 5.14 -5.47
N THR A 92 -1.46 3.92 -5.68
CA THR A 92 -0.84 2.70 -5.15
C THR A 92 0.21 2.16 -6.12
N PHE A 93 1.31 1.65 -5.56
CA PHE A 93 2.45 1.13 -6.31
C PHE A 93 2.91 -0.23 -5.78
N TRP A 94 3.24 -1.14 -6.71
CA TRP A 94 3.87 -2.43 -6.42
C TRP A 94 5.13 -2.63 -7.26
N GLU A 95 6.08 -3.33 -6.68
CA GLU A 95 7.31 -3.72 -7.36
C GLU A 95 7.66 -5.16 -7.03
N SER A 96 8.20 -5.87 -8.00
CA SER A 96 8.81 -7.18 -7.83
C SER A 96 10.12 -7.23 -8.61
N GLY A 97 11.25 -7.35 -7.91
CA GLY A 97 12.58 -7.33 -8.52
C GLY A 97 13.37 -8.59 -8.25
N THR A 98 14.34 -8.87 -9.12
CA THR A 98 15.18 -10.07 -9.10
C THR A 98 16.52 -9.89 -8.37
N ASN A 99 16.74 -8.75 -7.71
CA ASN A 99 18.00 -8.42 -7.02
C ASN A 99 18.25 -9.26 -5.75
N LEU A 100 17.24 -9.89 -5.22
CA LEU A 100 17.29 -10.83 -4.10
C LEU A 100 16.49 -12.08 -4.46
N ALA A 101 16.92 -13.25 -3.95
CA ALA A 101 16.13 -14.45 -4.07
C ALA A 101 14.74 -14.25 -3.42
N PRO A 102 13.66 -14.89 -3.93
CA PRO A 102 12.31 -14.74 -3.37
C PRO A 102 12.21 -15.08 -1.89
N SER A 103 13.05 -15.98 -1.38
CA SER A 103 13.12 -16.33 0.05
C SER A 103 13.75 -15.25 0.92
N LEU A 104 14.45 -14.26 0.33
CA LEU A 104 15.16 -13.22 1.04
C LEU A 104 14.45 -11.86 1.01
N ARG A 105 13.30 -11.77 0.35
CA ARG A 105 12.48 -10.56 0.30
C ARG A 105 11.00 -10.87 0.32
N GLY A 106 10.23 -10.01 0.97
CA GLY A 106 8.77 -9.99 0.88
C GLY A 106 8.27 -9.20 -0.33
N PRO A 107 6.94 -9.19 -0.56
CA PRO A 107 6.32 -8.32 -1.54
C PRO A 107 6.57 -6.85 -1.19
N SER A 108 6.67 -5.99 -2.21
CA SER A 108 6.76 -4.56 -2.02
C SER A 108 5.39 -3.91 -2.00
N HIS A 109 5.26 -2.85 -1.22
CA HIS A 109 4.09 -1.99 -1.16
C HIS A 109 4.53 -0.54 -1.15
N GLY A 110 3.84 0.31 -1.90
CA GLY A 110 4.21 1.69 -2.02
C GLY A 110 3.11 2.59 -2.52
N VAL A 111 3.51 3.84 -2.69
CA VAL A 111 2.68 4.91 -3.23
C VAL A 111 3.41 5.62 -4.35
N TRP A 112 2.66 6.27 -5.22
CA TRP A 112 3.18 7.15 -6.23
C TRP A 112 2.36 8.45 -6.28
N GLU A 113 2.99 9.53 -6.69
CA GLU A 113 2.38 10.85 -6.84
C GLU A 113 2.87 11.49 -8.14
N ARG A 114 2.02 12.32 -8.74
CA ARG A 114 2.37 13.11 -9.92
C ARG A 114 2.84 14.48 -9.47
N ASP A 115 4.09 14.81 -9.74
CA ASP A 115 4.68 16.11 -9.42
C ASP A 115 4.34 17.16 -10.48
N SER A 116 4.40 16.78 -11.77
CA SER A 116 4.05 17.60 -12.93
C SER A 116 3.72 16.72 -14.14
N PRO A 117 3.31 17.26 -15.29
CA PRO A 117 3.05 16.47 -16.49
C PRO A 117 4.28 15.63 -16.90
N GLY A 118 4.12 14.29 -16.85
CA GLY A 118 5.16 13.33 -17.16
C GLY A 118 6.20 13.09 -16.07
N VAL A 119 6.11 13.78 -14.92
CA VAL A 119 7.05 13.64 -13.80
C VAL A 119 6.34 13.08 -12.59
N TYR A 120 6.92 12.04 -11.99
CA TYR A 120 6.33 11.30 -10.88
C TYR A 120 7.36 10.97 -9.81
N THR A 121 6.88 10.82 -8.58
CA THR A 121 7.65 10.25 -7.48
C THR A 121 7.03 8.96 -6.98
N THR A 122 7.87 8.03 -6.51
CA THR A 122 7.42 6.81 -5.81
C THR A 122 8.15 6.63 -4.50
N ALA A 123 7.48 6.02 -3.55
CA ALA A 123 8.09 5.50 -2.34
C ALA A 123 7.51 4.11 -2.04
N PHE A 124 8.36 3.11 -1.95
CA PHE A 124 7.94 1.76 -1.62
C PHE A 124 8.89 1.06 -0.66
N GLN A 125 8.42 0.02 0.00
CA GLN A 125 9.20 -0.78 0.92
C GLN A 125 8.87 -2.25 0.80
N PHE A 126 9.83 -3.09 1.22
CA PHE A 126 9.65 -4.52 1.40
C PHE A 126 10.47 -5.02 2.60
N PHE A 127 10.03 -6.13 3.19
CA PHE A 127 10.79 -6.82 4.23
C PHE A 127 11.93 -7.63 3.62
N ARG A 128 13.04 -7.70 4.34
CA ARG A 128 14.21 -8.51 4.01
C ARG A 128 14.33 -9.63 5.03
N PHE A 129 14.71 -10.81 4.57
CA PHE A 129 14.87 -11.98 5.40
C PHE A 129 16.29 -12.54 5.29
N ASN A 130 16.74 -13.21 6.35
CA ASN A 130 17.94 -14.03 6.37
C ASN A 130 17.66 -15.38 5.67
N ALA A 131 18.72 -16.14 5.38
CA ALA A 131 18.58 -17.44 4.73
C ALA A 131 17.82 -18.47 5.58
N ASP A 132 17.78 -18.30 6.90
CA ASP A 132 17.00 -19.11 7.84
C ASP A 132 15.53 -18.69 7.97
N GLY A 133 15.09 -17.68 7.19
CA GLY A 133 13.73 -17.16 7.18
C GLY A 133 13.44 -16.14 8.29
N THR A 134 14.38 -15.81 9.17
CA THR A 134 14.21 -14.76 10.17
C THR A 134 14.23 -13.37 9.55
N LEU A 135 13.51 -12.40 10.16
CA LEU A 135 13.49 -11.02 9.68
C LEU A 135 14.89 -10.39 9.76
N ALA A 136 15.40 -9.89 8.64
CA ALA A 136 16.67 -9.15 8.57
C ALA A 136 16.46 -7.62 8.64
N GLY A 137 15.21 -7.15 8.48
CA GLY A 137 14.86 -5.75 8.47
C GLY A 137 14.02 -5.37 7.26
N ARG A 138 14.16 -4.13 6.77
CA ARG A 138 13.40 -3.63 5.62
C ARG A 138 14.27 -2.81 4.68
N GLN A 139 13.80 -2.63 3.47
CA GLN A 139 14.37 -1.72 2.50
C GLN A 139 13.31 -0.72 2.05
N ILE A 140 13.68 0.55 1.99
CA ILE A 140 12.85 1.64 1.47
C ILE A 140 13.52 2.19 0.23
N VAL A 141 12.76 2.36 -0.84
CA VAL A 141 13.21 2.95 -2.11
C VAL A 141 12.34 4.17 -2.39
N ARG A 142 12.97 5.27 -2.79
CA ARG A 142 12.32 6.48 -3.28
C ARG A 142 12.87 6.79 -4.66
N GLN A 143 11.97 7.05 -5.60
CA GLN A 143 12.34 7.30 -6.99
C GLN A 143 11.75 8.62 -7.48
N HIS A 144 12.46 9.23 -8.40
CA HIS A 144 11.98 10.27 -9.30
C HIS A 144 11.94 9.66 -10.70
N ILE A 145 10.83 9.83 -11.42
CA ILE A 145 10.53 9.17 -12.69
C ILE A 145 10.11 10.22 -13.71
N GLU A 146 10.67 10.15 -14.90
CA GLU A 146 10.31 10.98 -16.04
C GLU A 146 9.82 10.10 -17.19
N VAL A 147 8.53 10.21 -17.53
CA VAL A 147 7.88 9.44 -18.61
C VAL A 147 8.13 10.14 -19.94
N SER A 148 8.46 9.37 -20.97
CA SER A 148 8.63 9.85 -22.34
C SER A 148 7.35 10.49 -22.90
N ASP A 149 7.50 11.28 -23.96
CA ASP A 149 6.37 12.01 -24.56
C ASP A 149 5.31 11.07 -25.15
N ASP A 150 5.73 9.91 -25.65
CA ASP A 150 4.83 8.87 -26.20
C ASP A 150 4.17 8.02 -25.10
N GLY A 151 4.67 8.08 -23.86
CA GLY A 151 4.14 7.30 -22.73
C GLY A 151 4.60 5.84 -22.69
N GLU A 152 5.50 5.41 -23.58
CA GLU A 152 5.91 4.02 -23.73
C GLU A 152 7.17 3.65 -22.95
N SER A 153 7.91 4.67 -22.47
CA SER A 153 9.11 4.47 -21.66
C SER A 153 9.24 5.52 -20.57
N TYR A 154 10.10 5.25 -19.60
CA TYR A 154 10.51 6.25 -18.62
C TYR A 154 11.96 6.04 -18.19
N VAL A 155 12.57 7.09 -17.65
CA VAL A 155 13.82 7.03 -16.90
C VAL A 155 13.55 7.31 -15.43
N ALA A 156 14.34 6.70 -14.55
CA ALA A 156 14.21 6.87 -13.10
C ALA A 156 15.57 7.06 -12.43
N THR A 157 15.57 7.84 -11.34
CA THR A 157 16.65 7.86 -10.37
C THR A 157 16.12 7.42 -9.01
N ALA A 158 16.91 6.70 -8.23
CA ALA A 158 16.49 6.14 -6.97
C ALA A 158 17.50 6.33 -5.85
N ARG A 159 16.96 6.54 -4.64
CA ARG A 159 17.67 6.44 -3.36
C ARG A 159 17.11 5.28 -2.56
N VAL A 160 17.99 4.44 -2.04
CA VAL A 160 17.64 3.21 -1.33
C VAL A 160 18.21 3.26 0.07
N GLN A 161 17.38 3.02 1.08
CA GLN A 161 17.81 2.89 2.48
C GLN A 161 17.50 1.47 2.95
N ILE A 162 18.50 0.84 3.58
CA ILE A 162 18.37 -0.48 4.20
C ILE A 162 18.40 -0.28 5.70
N PHE A 163 17.42 -0.88 6.38
CA PHE A 163 17.25 -0.81 7.83
C PHE A 163 17.42 -2.20 8.44
N ASP A 164 18.02 -2.26 9.61
CA ASP A 164 18.02 -3.44 10.48
C ASP A 164 16.64 -3.66 11.16
N VAL A 165 16.54 -4.71 11.97
CA VAL A 165 15.31 -5.02 12.72
C VAL A 165 14.99 -4.01 13.83
N ALA A 166 15.97 -3.24 14.29
CA ALA A 166 15.81 -2.19 15.28
C ALA A 166 15.40 -0.84 14.66
N GLY A 167 15.38 -0.77 13.31
CA GLY A 167 15.04 0.45 12.56
C GLY A 167 16.22 1.39 12.29
N ASN A 168 17.46 0.97 12.57
CA ASN A 168 18.65 1.75 12.21
C ASN A 168 18.96 1.63 10.72
N VAL A 169 19.38 2.72 10.08
CA VAL A 169 19.90 2.69 8.71
C VAL A 169 21.28 2.04 8.70
N ILE A 170 21.42 0.91 8.01
CA ILE A 170 22.68 0.17 7.88
C ILE A 170 23.36 0.35 6.50
N ALA A 171 22.62 0.82 5.49
CA ALA A 171 23.18 1.16 4.18
C ALA A 171 22.32 2.18 3.45
N ASN A 172 23.00 3.01 2.62
CA ASN A 172 22.40 3.90 1.65
C ASN A 172 22.99 3.57 0.27
N ASN A 173 22.12 3.36 -0.72
CA ASN A 173 22.50 3.01 -2.09
C ASN A 173 21.81 3.95 -3.08
N CYS A 174 22.38 4.03 -4.28
CA CYS A 174 21.84 4.78 -5.41
C CYS A 174 21.56 3.83 -6.58
N ALA A 175 20.58 4.21 -7.38
CA ALA A 175 20.28 3.49 -8.62
C ALA A 175 19.71 4.46 -9.67
N SER A 176 19.79 4.05 -10.92
CA SER A 176 19.00 4.56 -12.02
C SER A 176 18.17 3.41 -12.60
N GLY A 177 17.19 3.72 -13.41
CA GLY A 177 16.38 2.70 -14.06
C GLY A 177 15.74 3.20 -15.34
N VAL A 178 15.36 2.25 -16.16
CA VAL A 178 14.56 2.45 -17.38
C VAL A 178 13.38 1.50 -17.34
N GLY A 179 12.20 2.04 -17.58
CA GLY A 179 10.98 1.25 -17.72
C GLY A 179 10.48 1.28 -19.15
N THR A 180 9.93 0.16 -19.61
CA THR A 180 9.19 0.03 -20.86
C THR A 180 7.81 -0.48 -20.53
N ARG A 181 6.78 0.05 -21.17
CA ARG A 181 5.40 -0.38 -20.92
C ARG A 181 5.26 -1.86 -21.23
N PHE A 182 4.59 -2.58 -20.33
CA PHE A 182 4.26 -3.98 -20.54
C PHE A 182 2.92 -4.05 -21.29
N ASP A 183 2.94 -4.66 -22.51
CA ASP A 183 1.79 -4.84 -23.40
C ASP A 183 1.00 -6.12 -23.09
#